data_a641869d50e011fe266abcf43326b71e
#
_entry.id   a641869d50e011fe266abcf43326b71e
#
_cell.length_a   1.000
_cell.length_b   1.000
_cell.length_c   1.000
_cell.angle_alpha   90.00
_cell.angle_beta   90.00
_cell.angle_gamma   90.00
#
_symmetry.space_group_name_H-M   'P 1'
#
loop_
_entity.id
_entity.type
_entity.pdbx_description
1 polymer ?
#
loop_
_entity_poly.entity_id
_entity_poly.type
_entity_poly.pdbx_seq_one_letter_code
_entity_poly.pdbx_strand_id
1 'polypeptide(L)'
;MKVMAESFSDAGVPVFMCDVKGDVAGICAPGQSTEDMEKRIDRFGLRETFSYREYPTTFWDIYQEGGHPIRVTVSEMGPELLSRILGLTDVQEGILHIVFRIADDKGLLLTDLKDLRVMLNYVSEHRSEYMMTYGNITPQSVAAILRALLPLEQQGGDLFFGEPALDIQDWIRTDAEGRGMINVLDSVKLVQNPTLYATFLLWLLSELFESLPESGDLDKPRLVFFFDEAHTLFRDVPKVLLQKIEQTVKLIRSRGVGVYFVTQSPSDIPDTVLAQLSNRVQHALRAYTPAELKAVRTAAQTFRANPEFKTEDAILELGVGEALTSFLDEEGVPTIVERTKIICPQSSMAPPDPMFRSKAMLHDGMEKYDDYVDNESAYEVLTAEAVKAEAAAEEEADRKIREKEEAAAKKRLQKLEDEERRRQQKLEDQALRKKERQQEKAEADARRRADRIEAELLAVGASVLTRGLLGVLQNQSKK
;
A
#
# COMPACT_ATOMS: atom_id res chain seq x y z
N MET A 1 25.76 6.05 -25.13
CA MET A 1 24.56 5.31 -24.78
C MET A 1 23.71 5.02 -26.02
N LYS A 2 23.13 6.00 -26.75
CA LYS A 2 22.27 5.75 -27.93
C LYS A 2 22.88 4.80 -28.96
N VAL A 3 24.11 5.03 -29.40
CA VAL A 3 24.81 4.18 -30.39
C VAL A 3 24.84 2.70 -29.95
N MET A 4 25.04 2.44 -28.65
CA MET A 4 25.01 1.06 -28.14
C MET A 4 23.62 0.50 -28.15
N ALA A 5 22.61 1.27 -27.73
CA ALA A 5 21.20 0.85 -27.74
C ALA A 5 20.71 0.54 -29.15
N GLU A 6 21.06 1.38 -30.11
CA GLU A 6 20.81 1.15 -31.55
C GLU A 6 21.48 -0.13 -32.05
N SER A 7 22.74 -0.37 -31.69
CA SER A 7 23.46 -1.58 -32.07
C SER A 7 22.87 -2.87 -31.42
N PHE A 8 22.44 -2.79 -30.19
CA PHE A 8 21.74 -3.91 -29.53
C PHE A 8 20.39 -4.20 -30.21
N SER A 9 19.60 -3.15 -30.48
CA SER A 9 18.34 -3.25 -31.20
C SER A 9 18.53 -3.93 -32.55
N ASP A 10 19.51 -3.47 -33.36
CA ASP A 10 19.86 -4.08 -34.66
C ASP A 10 20.31 -5.54 -34.54
N ALA A 11 20.92 -5.91 -33.44
CA ALA A 11 21.28 -7.29 -33.14
C ALA A 11 20.08 -8.14 -32.64
N GLY A 12 18.89 -7.59 -32.58
CA GLY A 12 17.69 -8.27 -32.07
C GLY A 12 17.64 -8.37 -30.54
N VAL A 13 18.41 -7.55 -29.84
CA VAL A 13 18.47 -7.52 -28.37
C VAL A 13 17.63 -6.35 -27.85
N PRO A 14 16.58 -6.61 -27.08
CA PRO A 14 15.80 -5.56 -26.43
C PRO A 14 16.63 -4.76 -25.43
N VAL A 15 16.27 -3.48 -25.30
CA VAL A 15 16.97 -2.54 -24.43
C VAL A 15 15.98 -1.84 -23.50
N PHE A 16 16.37 -1.64 -22.26
CA PHE A 16 15.67 -0.76 -21.31
C PHE A 16 16.56 0.42 -20.93
N MET A 17 16.01 1.63 -20.94
CA MET A 17 16.76 2.86 -20.67
C MET A 17 15.96 3.75 -19.73
N CYS A 18 16.59 4.20 -18.62
CA CYS A 18 16.03 5.27 -17.78
C CYS A 18 16.40 6.63 -18.39
N ASP A 19 15.42 7.40 -18.80
CA ASP A 19 15.61 8.75 -19.34
C ASP A 19 15.45 9.80 -18.23
N VAL A 20 16.55 10.20 -17.63
CA VAL A 20 16.57 11.15 -16.50
C VAL A 20 16.52 12.60 -16.98
N LYS A 21 16.92 12.87 -18.22
CA LYS A 21 17.04 14.23 -18.78
C LYS A 21 16.04 14.54 -19.90
N GLY A 22 15.33 13.53 -20.40
CA GLY A 22 14.39 13.66 -21.51
C GLY A 22 15.07 13.69 -22.90
N ASP A 23 16.36 13.37 -22.99
CA ASP A 23 17.14 13.41 -24.24
C ASP A 23 17.27 12.03 -24.91
N VAL A 24 17.06 10.95 -24.19
CA VAL A 24 17.09 9.58 -24.71
C VAL A 24 15.87 9.30 -25.60
N ALA A 25 14.74 9.88 -25.29
CA ALA A 25 13.47 9.71 -26.01
C ALA A 25 13.58 9.97 -27.53
N GLY A 26 14.57 10.76 -27.98
CA GLY A 26 14.84 11.01 -29.40
C GLY A 26 15.16 9.76 -30.24
N ILE A 27 15.39 8.60 -29.59
CA ILE A 27 15.68 7.34 -30.28
C ILE A 27 14.53 6.86 -31.18
N CYS A 28 13.29 7.26 -30.87
CA CYS A 28 12.09 6.96 -31.68
C CYS A 28 11.97 7.81 -32.97
N ALA A 29 12.88 8.73 -33.21
CA ALA A 29 12.85 9.61 -34.37
C ALA A 29 14.17 9.52 -35.17
N PRO A 30 14.14 9.68 -36.48
CA PRO A 30 15.38 9.70 -37.29
C PRO A 30 16.24 10.91 -36.92
N GLY A 31 17.56 10.71 -36.93
CA GLY A 31 18.53 11.78 -36.75
C GLY A 31 18.43 12.82 -37.86
N GLN A 32 19.04 13.98 -37.63
CA GLN A 32 19.07 15.06 -38.61
C GLN A 32 20.48 15.28 -39.13
N SER A 33 20.57 15.54 -40.42
CA SER A 33 21.84 15.95 -41.04
C SER A 33 22.24 17.32 -40.52
N THR A 34 23.37 17.39 -39.83
CA THR A 34 24.03 18.61 -39.40
C THR A 34 25.46 18.59 -39.93
N GLU A 35 26.07 19.78 -40.06
CA GLU A 35 27.45 19.87 -40.54
C GLU A 35 28.43 19.01 -39.73
N ASP A 36 28.26 18.94 -38.43
CA ASP A 36 29.11 18.13 -37.55
C ASP A 36 28.86 16.63 -37.73
N MET A 37 27.62 16.24 -37.95
CA MET A 37 27.27 14.85 -38.24
C MET A 37 27.85 14.41 -39.58
N GLU A 38 27.69 15.23 -40.62
CA GLU A 38 28.24 14.93 -41.96
C GLU A 38 29.76 14.80 -41.95
N LYS A 39 30.47 15.73 -41.29
CA LYS A 39 31.93 15.64 -41.09
C LYS A 39 32.32 14.33 -40.37
N ARG A 40 31.51 13.90 -39.46
CA ARG A 40 31.75 12.68 -38.67
C ARG A 40 31.50 11.42 -39.49
N ILE A 41 30.41 11.37 -40.25
CA ILE A 41 30.09 10.28 -41.19
C ILE A 41 31.22 10.12 -42.19
N ASP A 42 31.71 11.23 -42.78
CA ASP A 42 32.86 11.23 -43.70
C ASP A 42 34.14 10.74 -43.04
N ARG A 43 34.43 11.21 -41.82
CA ARG A 43 35.61 10.80 -41.05
C ARG A 43 35.70 9.31 -40.80
N PHE A 44 34.54 8.66 -40.63
CA PHE A 44 34.46 7.21 -40.42
C PHE A 44 34.28 6.40 -41.70
N GLY A 45 34.16 7.04 -42.86
CA GLY A 45 33.92 6.38 -44.13
C GLY A 45 32.57 5.70 -44.22
N LEU A 46 31.56 6.21 -43.47
CA LEU A 46 30.24 5.58 -43.33
C LEU A 46 29.21 6.09 -44.36
N ARG A 47 29.59 6.99 -45.27
CA ARG A 47 28.67 7.69 -46.18
C ARG A 47 27.81 6.77 -47.03
N GLU A 48 28.30 5.61 -47.41
CA GLU A 48 27.55 4.64 -48.20
C GLU A 48 26.64 3.71 -47.39
N THR A 49 26.93 3.55 -46.08
CA THR A 49 26.24 2.59 -45.20
C THR A 49 25.42 3.25 -44.11
N PHE A 50 25.66 4.53 -43.83
CA PHE A 50 24.98 5.28 -42.80
C PHE A 50 23.64 5.83 -43.31
N SER A 51 22.58 5.64 -42.52
CA SER A 51 21.28 6.27 -42.75
C SER A 51 20.69 6.77 -41.45
N TYR A 52 20.08 7.93 -41.48
CA TYR A 52 19.27 8.41 -40.37
C TYR A 52 17.97 7.61 -40.32
N ARG A 53 17.64 7.01 -39.18
CA ARG A 53 16.45 6.21 -39.00
C ARG A 53 15.93 6.24 -37.54
N GLU A 54 14.67 5.93 -37.41
CA GLU A 54 14.02 5.66 -36.13
C GLU A 54 14.25 4.22 -35.67
N TYR A 55 14.18 4.00 -34.34
CA TYR A 55 14.25 2.69 -33.75
C TYR A 55 12.93 2.32 -33.08
N PRO A 56 12.56 1.02 -33.04
CA PRO A 56 11.33 0.57 -32.40
C PRO A 56 11.39 0.89 -30.90
N THR A 57 10.48 1.74 -30.43
CA THR A 57 10.54 2.31 -29.09
C THR A 57 9.18 2.20 -28.41
N THR A 58 9.18 1.74 -27.16
CA THR A 58 8.04 1.78 -26.25
C THR A 58 8.37 2.75 -25.11
N PHE A 59 7.45 3.64 -24.79
CA PHE A 59 7.60 4.60 -23.70
C PHE A 59 6.82 4.15 -22.47
N TRP A 60 7.46 4.24 -21.32
CA TRP A 60 6.93 3.88 -20.02
C TRP A 60 6.95 5.06 -19.07
N ASP A 61 5.92 5.22 -18.25
CA ASP A 61 5.83 6.32 -17.29
C ASP A 61 4.96 5.96 -16.09
N ILE A 62 5.53 6.01 -14.89
CA ILE A 62 4.80 5.76 -13.64
C ILE A 62 3.72 6.83 -13.43
N TYR A 63 3.95 8.07 -13.88
CA TYR A 63 3.01 9.19 -13.68
C TYR A 63 1.96 9.30 -14.79
N GLN A 64 2.01 8.45 -15.82
CA GLN A 64 1.03 8.39 -16.91
C GLN A 64 0.93 9.70 -17.73
N GLU A 65 2.00 10.49 -17.77
CA GLU A 65 2.03 11.79 -18.46
C GLU A 65 2.54 11.66 -19.90
N GLY A 66 3.26 10.58 -20.21
CA GLY A 66 3.89 10.47 -21.53
C GLY A 66 4.31 9.06 -21.96
N GLY A 67 3.85 8.01 -21.31
CA GLY A 67 4.17 6.62 -21.63
C GLY A 67 3.08 5.67 -21.11
N HIS A 68 3.19 4.40 -21.47
CA HIS A 68 2.35 3.37 -20.88
C HIS A 68 2.61 3.27 -19.38
N PRO A 69 1.59 3.16 -18.56
CA PRO A 69 1.74 3.04 -17.12
C PRO A 69 2.58 1.83 -16.70
N ILE A 70 3.49 2.05 -15.76
CA ILE A 70 4.09 0.95 -15.01
C ILE A 70 3.35 0.83 -13.69
N ARG A 71 2.73 -0.33 -13.47
CA ARG A 71 2.08 -0.67 -12.22
C ARG A 71 2.56 -2.00 -11.70
N VAL A 72 2.48 -2.18 -10.39
CA VAL A 72 2.73 -3.44 -9.69
C VAL A 72 1.67 -3.62 -8.61
N THR A 73 1.35 -4.84 -8.26
CA THR A 73 0.46 -5.06 -7.12
C THR A 73 1.24 -5.03 -5.80
N VAL A 74 0.56 -4.65 -4.72
CA VAL A 74 1.13 -4.74 -3.38
C VAL A 74 1.52 -6.18 -3.06
N SER A 75 0.72 -7.16 -3.51
CA SER A 75 1.00 -8.60 -3.38
C SER A 75 2.31 -9.01 -4.05
N GLU A 76 2.58 -8.54 -5.28
CA GLU A 76 3.84 -8.82 -6.00
C GLU A 76 5.05 -8.16 -5.34
N MET A 77 4.89 -6.94 -4.82
CA MET A 77 5.94 -6.29 -4.06
C MET A 77 6.32 -7.08 -2.80
N GLY A 78 5.33 -7.64 -2.14
CA GLY A 78 5.50 -8.47 -0.95
C GLY A 78 5.90 -7.71 0.31
N PRO A 79 5.72 -8.33 1.48
CA PRO A 79 5.98 -7.66 2.77
C PRO A 79 7.47 -7.39 3.01
N GLU A 80 8.38 -8.22 2.50
CA GLU A 80 9.82 -8.06 2.70
C GLU A 80 10.38 -6.82 1.98
N LEU A 81 10.02 -6.60 0.72
CA LEU A 81 10.48 -5.43 -0.02
C LEU A 81 9.85 -4.16 0.52
N LEU A 82 8.53 -4.19 0.81
CA LEU A 82 7.83 -3.06 1.38
C LEU A 82 8.40 -2.65 2.75
N SER A 83 8.66 -3.61 3.66
CA SER A 83 9.22 -3.30 4.98
C SER A 83 10.56 -2.58 4.87
N ARG A 84 11.39 -3.01 3.94
CA ARG A 84 12.71 -2.43 3.68
C ARG A 84 12.64 -1.02 3.12
N ILE A 85 11.75 -0.78 2.14
CA ILE A 85 11.53 0.54 1.53
C ILE A 85 11.00 1.53 2.57
N LEU A 86 10.04 1.08 3.37
CA LEU A 86 9.39 1.89 4.40
C LEU A 86 10.29 2.09 5.64
N GLY A 87 11.44 1.45 5.71
CA GLY A 87 12.37 1.53 6.85
C GLY A 87 11.77 1.00 8.14
N LEU A 88 10.97 -0.05 8.06
CA LEU A 88 10.29 -0.65 9.22
C LEU A 88 11.29 -1.34 10.15
N THR A 89 10.95 -1.37 11.44
CA THR A 89 11.66 -2.17 12.44
C THR A 89 11.24 -3.64 12.33
N ASP A 90 12.06 -4.57 12.86
CA ASP A 90 11.78 -6.02 12.84
C ASP A 90 10.37 -6.35 13.36
N VAL A 91 9.88 -5.61 14.38
CA VAL A 91 8.52 -5.79 14.92
C VAL A 91 7.45 -5.35 13.93
N GLN A 92 7.66 -4.24 13.23
CA GLN A 92 6.73 -3.72 12.23
C GLN A 92 6.75 -4.59 10.97
N GLU A 93 7.92 -5.05 10.54
CA GLU A 93 8.07 -6.03 9.46
C GLU A 93 7.31 -7.32 9.78
N GLY A 94 7.46 -7.87 10.99
CA GLY A 94 6.70 -9.05 11.44
C GLY A 94 5.18 -8.83 11.39
N ILE A 95 4.69 -7.63 11.75
CA ILE A 95 3.27 -7.29 11.61
C ILE A 95 2.86 -7.21 10.14
N LEU A 96 3.67 -6.63 9.28
CA LEU A 96 3.38 -6.57 7.85
C LEU A 96 3.27 -7.97 7.24
N HIS A 97 4.18 -8.89 7.60
CA HIS A 97 4.08 -10.30 7.20
C HIS A 97 2.78 -10.97 7.68
N ILE A 98 2.34 -10.68 8.92
CA ILE A 98 1.07 -11.19 9.44
C ILE A 98 -0.11 -10.65 8.63
N VAL A 99 -0.09 -9.36 8.26
CA VAL A 99 -1.14 -8.72 7.45
C VAL A 99 -1.28 -9.41 6.10
N PHE A 100 -0.17 -9.64 5.39
CA PHE A 100 -0.18 -10.36 4.11
C PHE A 100 -0.69 -11.80 4.29
N ARG A 101 -0.22 -12.50 5.32
CA ARG A 101 -0.66 -13.87 5.60
C ARG A 101 -2.16 -13.95 5.87
N ILE A 102 -2.73 -13.02 6.62
CA ILE A 102 -4.17 -12.98 6.89
C ILE A 102 -4.94 -12.65 5.60
N ALA A 103 -4.41 -11.75 4.75
CA ALA A 103 -5.01 -11.47 3.45
C ALA A 103 -5.07 -12.73 2.58
N ASP A 104 -3.96 -13.48 2.48
CA ASP A 104 -3.89 -14.75 1.74
C ASP A 104 -4.86 -15.79 2.30
N ASP A 105 -4.88 -15.98 3.62
CA ASP A 105 -5.74 -16.97 4.28
C ASP A 105 -7.25 -16.64 4.10
N LYS A 106 -7.59 -15.35 3.90
CA LYS A 106 -8.95 -14.88 3.62
C LYS A 106 -9.26 -14.77 2.11
N GLY A 107 -8.28 -14.94 1.24
CA GLY A 107 -8.42 -14.76 -0.20
C GLY A 107 -8.66 -13.31 -0.60
N LEU A 108 -8.15 -12.35 0.19
CA LEU A 108 -8.26 -10.92 -0.07
C LEU A 108 -7.05 -10.46 -0.90
N LEU A 109 -7.32 -9.90 -2.06
CA LEU A 109 -6.28 -9.37 -2.94
C LEU A 109 -5.75 -8.04 -2.38
N LEU A 110 -4.42 -7.91 -2.37
CA LEU A 110 -3.74 -6.66 -2.05
C LEU A 110 -3.19 -6.08 -3.35
N THR A 111 -4.02 -5.33 -4.05
CA THR A 111 -3.72 -4.78 -5.37
C THR A 111 -3.00 -3.44 -5.24
N ASP A 112 -3.54 -2.54 -4.45
CA ASP A 112 -3.05 -1.18 -4.28
C ASP A 112 -2.80 -0.79 -2.80
N LEU A 113 -2.41 0.47 -2.58
CA LEU A 113 -2.11 0.97 -1.23
C LEU A 113 -3.38 1.13 -0.36
N LYS A 114 -4.58 1.28 -0.97
CA LYS A 114 -5.84 1.35 -0.22
C LYS A 114 -6.14 -0.01 0.41
N ASP A 115 -5.90 -1.10 -0.32
CA ASP A 115 -6.04 -2.47 0.18
C ASP A 115 -5.15 -2.72 1.38
N LEU A 116 -3.87 -2.38 1.25
CA LEU A 116 -2.91 -2.54 2.35
C LEU A 116 -3.33 -1.73 3.58
N ARG A 117 -3.80 -0.51 3.38
CA ARG A 117 -4.24 0.39 4.45
C ARG A 117 -5.47 -0.16 5.18
N VAL A 118 -6.48 -0.60 4.43
CA VAL A 118 -7.70 -1.19 5.01
C VAL A 118 -7.38 -2.48 5.73
N MET A 119 -6.53 -3.32 5.15
CA MET A 119 -6.11 -4.58 5.77
C MET A 119 -5.31 -4.37 7.07
N LEU A 120 -4.41 -3.37 7.11
CA LEU A 120 -3.70 -2.97 8.32
C LEU A 120 -4.66 -2.53 9.44
N ASN A 121 -5.67 -1.73 9.12
CA ASN A 121 -6.70 -1.31 10.07
C ASN A 121 -7.54 -2.50 10.54
N TYR A 122 -7.99 -3.34 9.62
CA TYR A 122 -8.76 -4.55 9.92
C TYR A 122 -8.03 -5.47 10.92
N VAL A 123 -6.76 -5.77 10.65
CA VAL A 123 -5.94 -6.61 11.54
C VAL A 123 -5.73 -5.94 12.92
N SER A 124 -5.60 -4.62 12.97
CA SER A 124 -5.49 -3.86 14.22
C SER A 124 -6.76 -3.92 15.06
N GLU A 125 -7.93 -3.83 14.44
CA GLU A 125 -9.24 -3.88 15.08
C GLU A 125 -9.55 -5.30 15.58
N HIS A 126 -9.24 -6.31 14.79
CA HIS A 126 -9.47 -7.73 15.08
C HIS A 126 -8.27 -8.43 15.74
N ARG A 127 -7.29 -7.68 16.29
CA ARG A 127 -6.04 -8.23 16.86
C ARG A 127 -6.23 -9.32 17.91
N SER A 128 -7.33 -9.27 18.67
CA SER A 128 -7.65 -10.28 19.69
C SER A 128 -7.89 -11.67 19.10
N GLU A 129 -8.40 -11.75 17.88
CA GLU A 129 -8.66 -12.99 17.15
C GLU A 129 -7.35 -13.65 16.68
N TYR A 130 -6.39 -12.81 16.29
CA TYR A 130 -5.12 -13.24 15.71
C TYR A 130 -3.99 -13.43 16.72
N MET A 131 -4.16 -12.92 17.96
CA MET A 131 -3.12 -12.93 18.99
C MET A 131 -2.63 -14.34 19.34
N MET A 132 -3.53 -15.31 19.39
CA MET A 132 -3.17 -16.70 19.74
C MET A 132 -2.37 -17.39 18.63
N THR A 133 -2.58 -17.01 17.37
CA THR A 133 -1.93 -17.64 16.20
C THR A 133 -0.63 -16.95 15.82
N TYR A 134 -0.61 -15.61 15.84
CA TYR A 134 0.49 -14.82 15.29
C TYR A 134 1.23 -13.96 16.33
N GLY A 135 0.75 -13.94 17.59
CA GLY A 135 1.35 -13.13 18.65
C GLY A 135 0.75 -11.72 18.75
N ASN A 136 1.44 -10.86 19.48
CA ASN A 136 0.92 -9.54 19.85
C ASN A 136 1.04 -8.52 18.70
N ILE A 137 -0.09 -8.05 18.21
CA ILE A 137 -0.21 -6.97 17.21
C ILE A 137 -0.57 -5.68 17.94
N THR A 138 0.36 -4.72 17.98
CA THR A 138 0.13 -3.46 18.71
C THR A 138 -0.41 -2.37 17.78
N PRO A 139 -1.47 -1.63 18.18
CA PRO A 139 -1.98 -0.51 17.39
C PRO A 139 -0.92 0.57 17.09
N GLN A 140 0.04 0.77 18.00
CA GLN A 140 1.14 1.71 17.80
C GLN A 140 2.03 1.32 16.61
N SER A 141 2.32 0.03 16.46
CA SER A 141 3.14 -0.47 15.34
C SER A 141 2.38 -0.37 14.01
N VAL A 142 1.08 -0.70 14.00
CA VAL A 142 0.22 -0.51 12.82
C VAL A 142 0.17 0.96 12.41
N ALA A 143 -0.05 1.87 13.38
CA ALA A 143 -0.03 3.31 13.12
C ALA A 143 1.34 3.80 12.61
N ALA A 144 2.44 3.18 13.00
CA ALA A 144 3.76 3.50 12.49
C ALA A 144 3.93 3.06 11.03
N ILE A 145 3.45 1.87 10.66
CA ILE A 145 3.44 1.39 9.27
C ILE A 145 2.58 2.32 8.40
N LEU A 146 1.37 2.66 8.84
CA LEU A 146 0.48 3.59 8.12
C LEU A 146 1.13 4.97 7.88
N ARG A 147 1.88 5.49 8.86
CA ARG A 147 2.64 6.74 8.67
C ARG A 147 3.81 6.58 7.70
N ALA A 148 4.46 5.43 7.68
CA ALA A 148 5.57 5.16 6.77
C ALA A 148 5.11 5.06 5.30
N LEU A 149 3.84 4.72 5.03
CA LEU A 149 3.26 4.71 3.69
C LEU A 149 3.03 6.12 3.11
N LEU A 150 2.80 7.14 3.95
CA LEU A 150 2.45 8.49 3.49
C LEU A 150 3.45 9.12 2.50
N PRO A 151 4.78 9.06 2.72
CA PRO A 151 5.73 9.60 1.75
C PRO A 151 5.65 8.90 0.39
N LEU A 152 5.42 7.59 0.37
CA LEU A 152 5.29 6.81 -0.84
C LEU A 152 4.03 7.21 -1.63
N GLU A 153 2.89 7.33 -0.96
CA GLU A 153 1.63 7.82 -1.55
C GLU A 153 1.81 9.24 -2.11
N GLN A 154 2.39 10.16 -1.35
CA GLN A 154 2.60 11.55 -1.78
C GLN A 154 3.52 11.69 -3.00
N GLN A 155 4.42 10.73 -3.22
CA GLN A 155 5.34 10.71 -4.35
C GLN A 155 4.75 10.04 -5.60
N GLY A 156 3.51 9.54 -5.55
CA GLY A 156 2.83 8.88 -6.66
C GLY A 156 2.70 7.37 -6.51
N GLY A 157 2.82 6.84 -5.28
CA GLY A 157 2.60 5.43 -4.99
C GLY A 157 1.24 4.93 -5.46
N ASP A 158 0.20 5.76 -5.36
CA ASP A 158 -1.15 5.41 -5.83
C ASP A 158 -1.25 5.23 -7.37
N LEU A 159 -0.29 5.76 -8.13
CA LEU A 159 -0.20 5.54 -9.58
C LEU A 159 0.65 4.31 -9.91
N PHE A 160 1.61 3.99 -9.04
CA PHE A 160 2.52 2.88 -9.21
C PHE A 160 1.92 1.54 -8.74
N PHE A 161 1.14 1.54 -7.63
CA PHE A 161 0.48 0.33 -7.15
C PHE A 161 -0.91 0.21 -7.76
N GLY A 162 -1.18 -0.93 -8.41
CA GLY A 162 -2.46 -1.22 -9.07
C GLY A 162 -2.34 -2.23 -10.19
N GLU A 163 -3.44 -2.41 -10.92
CA GLU A 163 -3.53 -3.31 -12.08
C GLU A 163 -3.82 -2.53 -13.37
N PRO A 164 -3.46 -3.10 -14.53
CA PRO A 164 -2.69 -4.33 -14.70
C PRO A 164 -1.23 -4.16 -14.31
N ALA A 165 -0.68 -5.16 -13.61
CA ALA A 165 0.73 -5.19 -13.26
C ALA A 165 1.60 -5.44 -14.49
N LEU A 166 2.80 -4.83 -14.50
CA LEU A 166 3.75 -4.98 -15.60
C LEU A 166 4.39 -6.37 -15.59
N ASP A 167 4.29 -7.08 -16.70
CA ASP A 167 5.09 -8.27 -16.96
C ASP A 167 6.41 -7.87 -17.64
N ILE A 168 7.54 -8.14 -17.00
CA ILE A 168 8.87 -7.87 -17.56
C ILE A 168 9.12 -8.60 -18.88
N GLN A 169 8.43 -9.73 -19.15
CA GLN A 169 8.52 -10.44 -20.43
C GLN A 169 8.07 -9.56 -21.60
N ASP A 170 7.21 -8.59 -21.39
CA ASP A 170 6.78 -7.63 -22.41
C ASP A 170 7.87 -6.65 -22.84
N TRP A 171 8.95 -6.53 -22.07
CA TRP A 171 10.13 -5.78 -22.47
C TRP A 171 11.06 -6.60 -23.38
N ILE A 172 10.91 -7.94 -23.39
CA ILE A 172 11.78 -8.86 -24.13
C ILE A 172 11.13 -9.20 -25.46
N ARG A 173 11.04 -8.20 -26.35
CA ARG A 173 10.36 -8.31 -27.64
C ARG A 173 11.22 -7.75 -28.76
N THR A 174 10.90 -8.20 -29.98
CA THR A 174 11.43 -7.65 -31.22
C THR A 174 10.29 -7.12 -32.08
N ASP A 175 10.60 -6.16 -32.95
CA ASP A 175 9.66 -5.71 -33.98
C ASP A 175 9.53 -6.72 -35.14
N ALA A 176 8.75 -6.36 -36.15
CA ALA A 176 8.52 -7.21 -37.33
C ALA A 176 9.79 -7.45 -38.18
N GLU A 177 10.78 -6.59 -38.07
CA GLU A 177 12.07 -6.70 -38.75
C GLU A 177 13.12 -7.46 -37.91
N GLY A 178 12.74 -7.92 -36.72
CA GLY A 178 13.63 -8.66 -35.81
C GLY A 178 14.56 -7.76 -34.98
N ARG A 179 14.34 -6.44 -34.97
CA ARG A 179 15.08 -5.52 -34.12
C ARG A 179 14.54 -5.56 -32.67
N GLY A 180 15.44 -5.50 -31.71
CA GLY A 180 15.04 -5.44 -30.30
C GLY A 180 14.28 -4.15 -29.97
N MET A 181 13.16 -4.28 -29.24
CA MET A 181 12.41 -3.10 -28.75
C MET A 181 13.27 -2.30 -27.77
N ILE A 182 13.20 -0.98 -27.86
CA ILE A 182 13.87 -0.07 -26.95
C ILE A 182 12.83 0.51 -26.00
N ASN A 183 12.83 0.03 -24.76
CA ASN A 183 11.94 0.49 -23.70
C ASN A 183 12.55 1.72 -23.02
N VAL A 184 11.89 2.86 -23.08
CA VAL A 184 12.35 4.12 -22.48
C VAL A 184 11.44 4.48 -21.33
N LEU A 185 11.96 4.47 -20.11
CA LEU A 185 11.26 4.96 -18.92
C LEU A 185 11.47 6.45 -18.76
N ASP A 186 10.40 7.22 -18.77
CA ASP A 186 10.43 8.63 -18.39
C ASP A 186 10.73 8.74 -16.88
N SER A 187 11.95 9.12 -16.58
CA SER A 187 12.45 9.18 -15.20
C SER A 187 12.69 10.62 -14.72
N VAL A 188 12.34 11.63 -15.53
CA VAL A 188 12.60 13.04 -15.21
C VAL A 188 11.94 13.45 -13.87
N LYS A 189 10.69 13.07 -13.68
CA LYS A 189 9.93 13.35 -12.46
C LYS A 189 10.24 12.31 -11.38
N LEU A 190 10.46 11.06 -11.78
CA LEU A 190 10.66 9.93 -10.87
C LEU A 190 11.91 10.11 -10.00
N VAL A 191 13.03 10.53 -10.54
CA VAL A 191 14.28 10.75 -9.79
C VAL A 191 14.19 11.87 -8.75
N GLN A 192 13.19 12.75 -8.86
CA GLN A 192 12.91 13.79 -7.88
C GLN A 192 12.09 13.26 -6.68
N ASN A 193 11.59 12.03 -6.77
CA ASN A 193 10.78 11.34 -5.78
C ASN A 193 11.54 10.09 -5.27
N PRO A 194 12.50 10.25 -4.36
CA PRO A 194 13.48 9.21 -4.04
C PRO A 194 12.87 7.95 -3.45
N THR A 195 11.78 8.06 -2.68
CA THR A 195 11.11 6.89 -2.10
C THR A 195 10.47 6.03 -3.20
N LEU A 196 9.73 6.65 -4.12
CA LEU A 196 9.09 5.93 -5.22
C LEU A 196 10.14 5.38 -6.19
N TYR A 197 11.20 6.15 -6.49
CA TYR A 197 12.30 5.68 -7.33
C TYR A 197 12.99 4.45 -6.74
N ALA A 198 13.29 4.47 -5.43
CA ALA A 198 13.86 3.32 -4.73
C ALA A 198 12.91 2.11 -4.74
N THR A 199 11.60 2.36 -4.59
CA THR A 199 10.55 1.33 -4.65
C THR A 199 10.52 0.65 -6.00
N PHE A 200 10.45 1.43 -7.06
CA PHE A 200 10.49 0.93 -8.43
C PHE A 200 11.75 0.10 -8.71
N LEU A 201 12.91 0.61 -8.34
CA LEU A 201 14.18 -0.10 -8.56
C LEU A 201 14.28 -1.40 -7.79
N LEU A 202 13.83 -1.42 -6.54
CA LEU A 202 13.85 -2.65 -5.72
C LEU A 202 12.92 -3.70 -6.32
N TRP A 203 11.73 -3.30 -6.73
CA TRP A 203 10.81 -4.19 -7.44
C TRP A 203 11.44 -4.70 -8.74
N LEU A 204 11.91 -3.81 -9.61
CA LEU A 204 12.50 -4.17 -10.90
C LEU A 204 13.63 -5.18 -10.75
N LEU A 205 14.58 -4.90 -9.83
CA LEU A 205 15.71 -5.79 -9.61
C LEU A 205 15.30 -7.14 -8.99
N SER A 206 14.21 -7.19 -8.25
CA SER A 206 13.68 -8.46 -7.72
C SER A 206 12.96 -9.22 -8.81
N GLU A 207 12.11 -8.56 -9.57
CA GLU A 207 11.34 -9.16 -10.66
C GLU A 207 12.25 -9.76 -11.75
N LEU A 208 13.36 -9.11 -12.09
CA LEU A 208 14.37 -9.67 -13.00
C LEU A 208 14.95 -11.01 -12.52
N PHE A 209 15.03 -11.21 -11.21
CA PHE A 209 15.48 -12.49 -10.64
C PHE A 209 14.40 -13.55 -10.60
N GLU A 210 13.17 -13.15 -10.36
CA GLU A 210 12.05 -14.08 -10.21
C GLU A 210 11.55 -14.55 -11.57
N SER A 211 11.36 -13.63 -12.51
CA SER A 211 10.75 -13.91 -13.82
C SER A 211 11.71 -14.47 -14.85
N LEU A 212 13.01 -14.19 -14.74
CA LEU A 212 13.97 -14.69 -15.74
C LEU A 212 14.67 -15.97 -15.29
N PRO A 213 14.57 -17.06 -16.08
CA PRO A 213 15.25 -18.30 -15.77
C PRO A 213 16.79 -18.16 -15.93
N GLU A 214 17.55 -18.93 -15.19
CA GLU A 214 18.99 -19.09 -15.43
C GLU A 214 19.22 -19.68 -16.82
N SER A 215 20.08 -19.03 -17.61
CA SER A 215 20.25 -19.33 -19.03
C SER A 215 21.68 -19.78 -19.37
N GLY A 216 22.58 -19.69 -18.41
CA GLY A 216 24.01 -19.91 -18.69
C GLY A 216 24.59 -18.83 -19.60
N ASP A 217 25.62 -19.18 -20.36
CA ASP A 217 26.23 -18.28 -21.33
C ASP A 217 25.45 -18.33 -22.64
N LEU A 218 24.79 -17.23 -22.97
CA LEU A 218 24.06 -17.02 -24.21
C LEU A 218 24.95 -16.27 -25.21
N ASP A 219 24.73 -16.54 -26.51
CA ASP A 219 25.41 -15.82 -27.60
C ASP A 219 25.07 -14.33 -27.61
N LYS A 220 23.85 -13.97 -27.14
CA LYS A 220 23.38 -12.60 -27.02
C LYS A 220 22.61 -12.41 -25.71
N PRO A 221 22.67 -11.20 -25.11
CA PRO A 221 21.80 -10.91 -23.97
C PRO A 221 20.32 -11.01 -24.35
N ARG A 222 19.49 -11.41 -23.39
CA ARG A 222 18.02 -11.38 -23.54
C ARG A 222 17.49 -9.95 -23.43
N LEU A 223 18.14 -9.13 -22.61
CA LEU A 223 17.75 -7.75 -22.33
C LEU A 223 18.97 -7.00 -21.85
N VAL A 224 19.06 -5.73 -22.23
CA VAL A 224 20.15 -4.84 -21.79
C VAL A 224 19.55 -3.61 -21.09
N PHE A 225 20.04 -3.31 -19.91
CA PHE A 225 19.68 -2.14 -19.11
C PHE A 225 20.72 -1.05 -19.19
N PHE A 226 20.28 0.19 -19.45
CA PHE A 226 21.09 1.39 -19.31
C PHE A 226 20.53 2.26 -18.20
N PHE A 227 21.29 2.44 -17.15
CA PHE A 227 20.98 3.38 -16.08
C PHE A 227 21.75 4.67 -16.31
N ASP A 228 21.07 5.68 -16.81
CA ASP A 228 21.64 7.03 -16.94
C ASP A 228 21.71 7.72 -15.59
N GLU A 229 22.67 8.63 -15.42
CA GLU A 229 22.97 9.32 -14.16
C GLU A 229 23.04 8.32 -12.97
N ALA A 230 23.81 7.25 -13.15
CA ALA A 230 23.86 6.12 -12.20
C ALA A 230 24.22 6.54 -10.76
N HIS A 231 24.77 7.73 -10.55
CA HIS A 231 25.00 8.27 -9.21
C HIS A 231 23.69 8.36 -8.38
N THR A 232 22.54 8.50 -9.03
CA THR A 232 21.22 8.53 -8.36
C THR A 232 20.83 7.19 -7.75
N LEU A 233 21.41 6.08 -8.24
CA LEU A 233 21.20 4.73 -7.71
C LEU A 233 21.98 4.46 -6.42
N PHE A 234 23.02 5.25 -6.14
CA PHE A 234 23.98 4.98 -5.07
C PHE A 234 24.05 6.08 -4.00
N ARG A 235 23.58 7.30 -4.33
CA ARG A 235 23.61 8.45 -3.42
C ARG A 235 22.30 8.55 -2.65
N ASP A 236 22.39 8.63 -1.31
CA ASP A 236 21.26 8.87 -0.41
C ASP A 236 20.13 7.82 -0.52
N VAL A 237 20.47 6.62 -0.99
CA VAL A 237 19.52 5.50 -1.13
C VAL A 237 19.53 4.60 0.12
N PRO A 238 18.42 3.90 0.41
CA PRO A 238 18.38 2.91 1.49
C PRO A 238 19.48 1.86 1.31
N LYS A 239 20.17 1.49 2.40
CA LYS A 239 21.23 0.46 2.37
C LYS A 239 20.81 -0.85 1.71
N VAL A 240 19.54 -1.17 1.85
CA VAL A 240 18.95 -2.37 1.27
C VAL A 240 18.91 -2.32 -0.26
N LEU A 241 18.55 -1.17 -0.83
CA LEU A 241 18.62 -0.98 -2.29
C LEU A 241 20.06 -1.16 -2.78
N LEU A 242 21.02 -0.56 -2.09
CA LEU A 242 22.43 -0.70 -2.44
C LEU A 242 22.85 -2.18 -2.42
N GLN A 243 22.52 -2.93 -1.37
CA GLN A 243 22.80 -4.37 -1.28
C GLN A 243 22.14 -5.18 -2.39
N LYS A 244 20.89 -4.83 -2.74
CA LYS A 244 20.17 -5.50 -3.85
C LYS A 244 20.83 -5.21 -5.19
N ILE A 245 21.25 -3.96 -5.45
CA ILE A 245 22.01 -3.60 -6.66
C ILE A 245 23.29 -4.39 -6.73
N GLU A 246 24.08 -4.43 -5.65
CA GLU A 246 25.35 -5.18 -5.59
C GLU A 246 25.13 -6.68 -5.88
N GLN A 247 24.12 -7.28 -5.27
CA GLN A 247 23.76 -8.67 -5.50
C GLN A 247 23.32 -8.91 -6.95
N THR A 248 22.47 -8.02 -7.46
CA THR A 248 21.95 -8.12 -8.83
C THR A 248 23.09 -8.05 -9.83
N VAL A 249 23.96 -7.06 -9.74
CA VAL A 249 25.08 -6.87 -10.68
C VAL A 249 26.00 -8.11 -10.72
N LYS A 250 26.19 -8.80 -9.57
CA LYS A 250 26.96 -10.03 -9.50
C LYS A 250 26.35 -11.21 -10.25
N LEU A 251 25.03 -11.32 -10.21
CA LEU A 251 24.33 -12.55 -10.60
C LEU A 251 23.50 -12.42 -11.87
N ILE A 252 23.17 -11.19 -12.28
CA ILE A 252 22.20 -10.95 -13.38
C ILE A 252 22.69 -11.48 -14.74
N ARG A 253 24.01 -11.59 -14.91
CA ARG A 253 24.60 -12.17 -16.12
C ARG A 253 24.11 -13.61 -16.35
N SER A 254 23.98 -14.43 -15.29
CA SER A 254 23.46 -15.80 -15.41
C SER A 254 22.02 -15.89 -15.91
N ARG A 255 21.28 -14.77 -15.83
CA ARG A 255 19.93 -14.60 -16.37
C ARG A 255 19.91 -14.08 -17.82
N GLY A 256 21.09 -13.86 -18.41
CA GLY A 256 21.23 -13.33 -19.75
C GLY A 256 20.95 -11.82 -19.86
N VAL A 257 21.10 -11.06 -18.77
CA VAL A 257 20.85 -9.61 -18.76
C VAL A 257 22.15 -8.85 -18.66
N GLY A 258 22.32 -7.86 -19.56
CA GLY A 258 23.42 -6.90 -19.53
C GLY A 258 23.04 -5.64 -18.78
N VAL A 259 23.91 -5.10 -17.94
CA VAL A 259 23.68 -3.85 -17.20
C VAL A 259 24.81 -2.86 -17.48
N TYR A 260 24.43 -1.65 -17.87
CA TYR A 260 25.33 -0.53 -18.13
C TYR A 260 25.00 0.64 -17.20
N PHE A 261 25.98 1.09 -16.46
CA PHE A 261 25.89 2.32 -15.67
C PHE A 261 26.56 3.47 -16.39
N VAL A 262 25.84 4.55 -16.57
CA VAL A 262 26.33 5.79 -17.16
C VAL A 262 26.40 6.86 -16.08
N THR A 263 27.57 7.43 -15.86
CA THR A 263 27.79 8.45 -14.83
C THR A 263 28.81 9.48 -15.29
N GLN A 264 28.78 10.67 -14.68
CA GLN A 264 29.71 11.74 -14.91
C GLN A 264 31.05 11.53 -14.21
N SER A 265 31.08 10.70 -13.16
CA SER A 265 32.30 10.41 -12.41
C SER A 265 32.37 8.93 -12.00
N PRO A 266 33.48 8.24 -12.25
CA PRO A 266 33.68 6.86 -11.77
C PRO A 266 33.58 6.72 -10.25
N SER A 267 33.87 7.77 -9.50
CA SER A 267 33.78 7.78 -8.02
C SER A 267 32.35 7.77 -7.47
N ASP A 268 31.35 7.93 -8.32
CA ASP A 268 29.97 7.89 -7.92
C ASP A 268 29.44 6.46 -7.70
N ILE A 269 30.15 5.48 -8.28
CA ILE A 269 29.78 4.07 -8.18
C ILE A 269 30.60 3.42 -7.06
N PRO A 270 29.99 2.70 -6.12
CA PRO A 270 30.72 1.98 -5.05
C PRO A 270 31.73 0.99 -5.59
N ASP A 271 32.88 0.85 -4.92
CA ASP A 271 33.96 -0.06 -5.31
C ASP A 271 33.49 -1.53 -5.42
N THR A 272 32.53 -1.93 -4.61
CA THR A 272 31.91 -3.27 -4.64
C THR A 272 31.18 -3.56 -5.94
N VAL A 273 30.53 -2.55 -6.53
CA VAL A 273 29.86 -2.60 -7.83
C VAL A 273 30.89 -2.47 -8.95
N LEU A 274 31.82 -1.50 -8.87
CA LEU A 274 32.87 -1.29 -9.86
C LEU A 274 33.72 -2.55 -10.10
N ALA A 275 33.95 -3.32 -9.05
CA ALA A 275 34.69 -4.60 -9.14
C ALA A 275 33.99 -5.66 -10.00
N GLN A 276 32.68 -5.52 -10.24
CA GLN A 276 31.90 -6.41 -11.12
C GLN A 276 31.83 -5.91 -12.57
N LEU A 277 32.18 -4.62 -12.81
CA LEU A 277 32.05 -3.96 -14.10
C LEU A 277 33.41 -4.03 -14.83
N SER A 278 33.61 -5.06 -15.61
CA SER A 278 34.89 -5.30 -16.30
C SER A 278 34.98 -4.56 -17.63
N ASN A 279 33.86 -4.30 -18.31
CA ASN A 279 33.81 -3.54 -19.56
C ASN A 279 33.71 -2.04 -19.27
N ARG A 280 34.56 -1.23 -19.87
CA ARG A 280 34.67 0.20 -19.56
C ARG A 280 34.81 1.07 -20.82
N VAL A 281 34.04 2.16 -20.80
CA VAL A 281 34.10 3.23 -21.81
C VAL A 281 34.24 4.53 -21.05
N GLN A 282 35.38 5.20 -21.17
CA GLN A 282 35.67 6.47 -20.51
C GLN A 282 35.81 7.60 -21.51
N HIS A 283 34.90 8.55 -21.47
CA HIS A 283 35.02 9.81 -22.22
C HIS A 283 35.92 10.81 -21.51
N ALA A 284 36.20 11.94 -22.15
CA ALA A 284 37.04 12.98 -21.60
C ALA A 284 36.53 13.44 -20.22
N LEU A 285 37.43 13.53 -19.26
CA LEU A 285 37.25 14.29 -18.04
C LEU A 285 38.06 15.58 -18.11
N ARG A 286 37.44 16.68 -17.69
CA ARG A 286 38.16 17.95 -17.55
C ARG A 286 38.40 18.17 -16.07
N ALA A 287 39.64 18.41 -15.69
CA ALA A 287 40.04 18.52 -14.29
C ALA A 287 40.71 19.86 -14.04
N TYR A 288 40.07 20.71 -13.27
CA TYR A 288 40.56 22.05 -12.89
C TYR A 288 40.84 22.15 -11.39
N THR A 289 40.34 21.19 -10.61
CA THR A 289 40.48 21.13 -9.15
C THR A 289 41.25 19.89 -8.71
N PRO A 290 41.89 19.89 -7.51
CA PRO A 290 42.54 18.70 -6.96
C PRO A 290 41.62 17.48 -6.84
N ALA A 291 40.35 17.71 -6.54
CA ALA A 291 39.34 16.63 -6.44
C ALA A 291 39.07 15.99 -7.81
N GLU A 292 38.92 16.81 -8.87
CA GLU A 292 38.74 16.32 -10.25
C GLU A 292 39.98 15.60 -10.77
N LEU A 293 41.21 16.10 -10.49
CA LEU A 293 42.45 15.40 -10.80
C LEU A 293 42.54 14.02 -10.11
N LYS A 294 42.05 13.93 -8.85
CA LYS A 294 41.96 12.66 -8.18
C LYS A 294 41.00 11.69 -8.88
N ALA A 295 39.83 12.20 -9.34
CA ALA A 295 38.85 11.38 -10.09
C ALA A 295 39.46 10.88 -11.42
N VAL A 296 40.21 11.71 -12.16
CA VAL A 296 40.93 11.26 -13.36
C VAL A 296 41.93 10.17 -13.07
N ARG A 297 42.72 10.30 -11.98
CA ARG A 297 43.69 9.26 -11.57
C ARG A 297 42.97 7.97 -11.20
N THR A 298 41.89 8.06 -10.42
CA THR A 298 41.08 6.89 -10.04
C THR A 298 40.53 6.21 -11.30
N ALA A 299 39.98 6.95 -12.25
CA ALA A 299 39.50 6.42 -13.53
C ALA A 299 40.64 5.71 -14.30
N ALA A 300 41.79 6.36 -14.43
CA ALA A 300 42.94 5.79 -15.15
C ALA A 300 43.44 4.48 -14.52
N GLN A 301 43.47 4.39 -13.20
CA GLN A 301 43.91 3.19 -12.47
C GLN A 301 43.01 1.99 -12.64
N THR A 302 41.77 2.20 -13.10
CA THR A 302 40.79 1.11 -13.33
C THR A 302 41.02 0.39 -14.67
N PHE A 303 41.88 0.90 -15.52
CA PHE A 303 42.21 0.32 -16.83
C PHE A 303 43.51 -0.49 -16.77
N ARG A 304 43.59 -1.55 -17.58
CA ARG A 304 44.84 -2.20 -17.86
C ARG A 304 45.71 -1.28 -18.72
N ALA A 305 46.86 -0.87 -18.20
CA ALA A 305 47.71 0.14 -18.78
C ALA A 305 48.15 -0.20 -20.23
N ASN A 306 48.16 0.81 -21.10
CA ASN A 306 48.76 0.71 -22.43
C ASN A 306 50.17 1.25 -22.38
N PRO A 307 51.21 0.52 -22.90
CA PRO A 307 52.59 1.00 -22.91
C PRO A 307 52.82 2.21 -23.82
N GLU A 308 51.94 2.47 -24.80
CA GLU A 308 52.12 3.50 -25.78
C GLU A 308 51.76 4.91 -25.29
N PHE A 309 50.89 5.01 -24.24
CA PHE A 309 50.48 6.29 -23.69
C PHE A 309 50.13 6.18 -22.19
N LYS A 310 50.17 7.34 -21.52
CA LYS A 310 49.65 7.41 -20.12
C LYS A 310 48.16 7.63 -20.16
N THR A 311 47.43 6.73 -19.47
CA THR A 311 45.97 6.74 -19.43
C THR A 311 45.42 8.03 -18.84
N GLU A 312 46.04 8.60 -17.79
CA GLU A 312 45.65 9.88 -17.17
C GLU A 312 45.70 11.03 -18.17
N ASP A 313 46.81 11.14 -18.92
CA ASP A 313 47.01 12.20 -19.90
C ASP A 313 46.01 12.05 -21.07
N ALA A 314 45.81 10.81 -21.52
CA ALA A 314 44.86 10.51 -22.58
C ALA A 314 43.42 10.90 -22.22
N ILE A 315 42.94 10.63 -20.98
CA ILE A 315 41.59 11.00 -20.51
C ILE A 315 41.38 12.52 -20.62
N LEU A 316 42.38 13.32 -20.27
CA LEU A 316 42.31 14.79 -20.31
C LEU A 316 42.33 15.34 -21.74
N GLU A 317 42.92 14.63 -22.68
CA GLU A 317 43.12 15.06 -24.09
C GLU A 317 42.01 14.59 -25.02
N LEU A 318 41.17 13.60 -24.63
CA LEU A 318 40.09 13.11 -25.51
C LEU A 318 39.24 14.25 -26.08
N GLY A 319 38.95 14.16 -27.36
CA GLY A 319 38.04 15.04 -28.06
C GLY A 319 36.58 14.61 -27.99
N VAL A 320 35.70 15.42 -28.57
CA VAL A 320 34.27 15.07 -28.69
C VAL A 320 34.13 13.79 -29.51
N GLY A 321 33.41 12.79 -28.94
CA GLY A 321 33.21 11.48 -29.57
C GLY A 321 34.46 10.63 -29.63
N GLU A 322 35.41 10.85 -28.76
CA GLU A 322 36.50 9.93 -28.45
C GLU A 322 36.30 9.34 -27.05
N ALA A 323 36.80 8.15 -26.85
CA ALA A 323 36.75 7.44 -25.56
C ALA A 323 37.97 6.56 -25.37
N LEU A 324 38.30 6.23 -24.15
CA LEU A 324 39.13 5.10 -23.83
C LEU A 324 38.24 3.89 -23.58
N THR A 325 38.58 2.77 -24.18
CA THR A 325 37.83 1.52 -24.04
C THR A 325 38.70 0.37 -23.55
N SER A 326 38.12 -0.49 -22.73
CA SER A 326 38.69 -1.79 -22.36
C SER A 326 37.54 -2.74 -22.20
N PHE A 327 37.54 -3.84 -22.93
CA PHE A 327 36.49 -4.87 -22.89
C PHE A 327 37.13 -6.20 -22.49
N LEU A 328 36.33 -7.14 -22.03
CA LEU A 328 36.78 -8.49 -21.79
C LEU A 328 37.06 -9.19 -23.12
N ASP A 329 38.18 -9.90 -23.19
CA ASP A 329 38.47 -10.85 -24.25
C ASP A 329 37.72 -12.18 -24.07
N GLU A 330 37.94 -13.15 -24.95
CA GLU A 330 37.31 -14.49 -24.91
C GLU A 330 37.64 -15.28 -23.63
N GLU A 331 38.79 -15.00 -23.03
CA GLU A 331 39.26 -15.59 -21.77
C GLU A 331 38.70 -14.85 -20.53
N GLY A 332 37.90 -13.78 -20.72
CA GLY A 332 37.33 -12.96 -19.64
C GLY A 332 38.36 -12.03 -18.98
N VAL A 333 39.46 -11.71 -19.67
CA VAL A 333 40.51 -10.81 -19.19
C VAL A 333 40.31 -9.42 -19.80
N PRO A 334 40.36 -8.32 -19.03
CA PRO A 334 40.29 -6.98 -19.60
C PRO A 334 41.42 -6.72 -20.58
N THR A 335 41.06 -6.25 -21.79
CA THR A 335 42.05 -5.84 -22.78
C THR A 335 42.83 -4.61 -22.30
N ILE A 336 44.02 -4.35 -22.89
CA ILE A 336 44.73 -3.09 -22.65
C ILE A 336 43.83 -1.94 -23.10
N VAL A 337 43.93 -0.79 -22.41
CA VAL A 337 43.14 0.39 -22.75
C VAL A 337 43.51 0.92 -24.14
N GLU A 338 42.51 1.20 -24.94
CA GLU A 338 42.67 1.76 -26.31
C GLU A 338 41.89 3.06 -26.48
N ARG A 339 42.47 3.96 -27.31
CA ARG A 339 41.79 5.21 -27.71
C ARG A 339 40.86 4.91 -28.88
N THR A 340 39.56 5.02 -28.64
CA THR A 340 38.49 4.64 -29.56
C THR A 340 37.71 5.86 -30.02
N LYS A 341 37.22 5.84 -31.24
CA LYS A 341 36.31 6.84 -31.78
C LYS A 341 34.89 6.29 -31.79
N ILE A 342 33.97 7.06 -31.26
CA ILE A 342 32.55 6.68 -31.21
C ILE A 342 31.84 7.10 -32.49
N ILE A 343 31.16 6.21 -33.18
CA ILE A 343 30.38 6.49 -34.39
C ILE A 343 29.16 7.40 -34.10
N CYS A 344 28.53 7.88 -35.15
CA CYS A 344 27.32 8.70 -35.03
C CYS A 344 26.10 7.87 -34.68
N PRO A 345 25.17 8.32 -33.81
CA PRO A 345 23.87 7.74 -33.71
C PRO A 345 23.05 7.98 -34.99
N GLN A 346 22.23 6.99 -35.35
CA GLN A 346 21.32 7.09 -36.52
C GLN A 346 20.00 7.77 -36.14
N SER A 347 19.60 7.66 -34.85
CA SER A 347 18.45 8.34 -34.31
C SER A 347 18.72 9.78 -33.90
N SER A 348 17.66 10.52 -33.59
CA SER A 348 17.74 11.91 -33.14
C SER A 348 18.49 12.06 -31.82
N MET A 349 19.40 13.01 -31.75
CA MET A 349 20.09 13.39 -30.50
C MET A 349 19.27 14.40 -29.67
N ALA A 350 18.28 15.04 -30.27
CA ALA A 350 17.37 15.97 -29.58
C ALA A 350 16.12 15.24 -29.09
N PRO A 351 15.38 15.78 -28.11
CA PRO A 351 14.05 15.31 -27.77
C PRO A 351 13.19 15.20 -29.04
N PRO A 352 12.35 14.16 -29.17
CA PRO A 352 11.55 13.97 -30.37
C PRO A 352 10.38 14.96 -30.42
N ASP A 353 9.94 15.29 -31.65
CA ASP A 353 8.63 15.89 -31.81
C ASP A 353 7.56 14.98 -31.20
N PRO A 354 6.55 15.52 -30.49
CA PRO A 354 5.46 14.74 -29.89
C PRO A 354 4.78 13.75 -30.84
N MET A 355 4.76 14.05 -32.15
CA MET A 355 4.21 13.18 -33.18
C MET A 355 4.94 11.83 -33.24
N PHE A 356 6.29 11.82 -33.15
CA PHE A 356 7.05 10.56 -33.17
C PHE A 356 6.80 9.72 -31.93
N ARG A 357 6.71 10.35 -30.74
CA ARG A 357 6.37 9.66 -29.51
C ARG A 357 4.97 9.04 -29.59
N SER A 358 3.97 9.80 -30.02
CA SER A 358 2.60 9.27 -30.22
C SER A 358 2.55 8.15 -31.25
N LYS A 359 3.30 8.28 -32.37
CA LYS A 359 3.39 7.22 -33.37
C LYS A 359 3.99 5.93 -32.80
N ALA A 360 5.04 6.03 -32.01
CA ALA A 360 5.69 4.89 -31.39
C ALA A 360 4.74 4.15 -30.44
N MET A 361 3.94 4.87 -29.65
CA MET A 361 2.99 4.28 -28.68
C MET A 361 1.78 3.63 -29.35
N LEU A 362 1.31 4.14 -30.49
CA LEU A 362 0.09 3.64 -31.13
C LEU A 362 0.19 2.21 -31.71
N HIS A 363 1.37 1.64 -31.83
CA HIS A 363 1.59 0.38 -32.56
C HIS A 363 2.61 -0.53 -31.86
N ASP A 364 2.86 -0.31 -30.59
CA ASP A 364 3.85 -1.09 -29.86
C ASP A 364 3.27 -2.32 -29.13
N GLY A 365 1.92 -2.45 -29.11
CA GLY A 365 1.20 -3.58 -28.51
C GLY A 365 1.20 -3.57 -26.97
N MET A 366 1.38 -2.38 -26.36
CA MET A 366 1.37 -2.20 -24.89
C MET A 366 0.12 -1.51 -24.38
N GLU A 367 -0.85 -1.25 -25.24
CA GLU A 367 -2.12 -0.59 -24.92
C GLU A 367 -2.88 -1.28 -23.78
N LYS A 368 -2.60 -2.56 -23.54
CA LYS A 368 -3.18 -3.30 -22.41
C LYS A 368 -2.87 -2.71 -21.03
N TYR A 369 -1.83 -1.88 -20.94
CA TYR A 369 -1.43 -1.21 -19.71
C TYR A 369 -2.09 0.17 -19.52
N ASP A 370 -2.73 0.73 -20.56
CA ASP A 370 -3.27 2.09 -20.52
C ASP A 370 -4.51 2.18 -19.62
N ASP A 371 -5.36 1.16 -19.67
CA ASP A 371 -6.57 1.12 -18.86
C ASP A 371 -6.25 0.60 -17.45
N TYR A 372 -6.72 1.35 -16.44
CA TYR A 372 -6.68 0.89 -15.06
C TYR A 372 -7.77 -0.17 -14.85
N VAL A 373 -7.40 -1.29 -14.26
CA VAL A 373 -8.33 -2.37 -13.92
C VAL A 373 -8.57 -2.32 -12.40
N ASP A 374 -9.82 -2.08 -12.02
CA ASP A 374 -10.26 -2.05 -10.62
C ASP A 374 -11.03 -3.34 -10.32
N ASN A 375 -10.30 -4.36 -9.89
CA ASN A 375 -10.89 -5.63 -9.47
C ASN A 375 -11.39 -5.54 -8.02
N GLU A 376 -12.35 -6.41 -7.67
CA GLU A 376 -12.77 -6.52 -6.26
C GLU A 376 -11.58 -6.99 -5.41
N SER A 377 -11.16 -6.16 -4.49
CA SER A 377 -9.96 -6.32 -3.67
C SER A 377 -10.27 -6.29 -2.18
N ALA A 378 -9.26 -6.28 -1.33
CA ALA A 378 -9.44 -6.19 0.12
C ALA A 378 -10.22 -4.95 0.56
N TYR A 379 -10.08 -3.83 -0.16
CA TYR A 379 -10.76 -2.58 0.16
C TYR A 379 -12.27 -2.70 0.03
N GLU A 380 -12.78 -3.20 -1.09
CA GLU A 380 -14.21 -3.35 -1.35
C GLU A 380 -14.84 -4.33 -0.38
N VAL A 381 -14.20 -5.51 -0.21
CA VAL A 381 -14.70 -6.59 0.65
C VAL A 381 -14.77 -6.13 2.10
N LEU A 382 -13.67 -5.62 2.66
CA LEU A 382 -13.61 -5.23 4.08
C LEU A 382 -14.45 -3.99 4.38
N THR A 383 -14.55 -3.04 3.44
CA THR A 383 -15.42 -1.87 3.59
C THR A 383 -16.89 -2.29 3.61
N ALA A 384 -17.29 -3.21 2.72
CA ALA A 384 -18.65 -3.74 2.72
C ALA A 384 -18.97 -4.55 4.00
N GLU A 385 -18.01 -5.32 4.52
CA GLU A 385 -18.15 -6.01 5.80
C GLU A 385 -18.28 -5.04 6.97
N ALA A 386 -17.49 -3.98 7.01
CA ALA A 386 -17.55 -2.95 8.05
C ALA A 386 -18.92 -2.24 8.07
N VAL A 387 -19.45 -1.84 6.90
CA VAL A 387 -20.78 -1.23 6.79
C VAL A 387 -21.88 -2.18 7.28
N LYS A 388 -21.81 -3.47 6.93
CA LYS A 388 -22.78 -4.47 7.41
C LYS A 388 -22.69 -4.66 8.93
N ALA A 389 -21.48 -4.69 9.48
CA ALA A 389 -21.24 -4.83 10.91
C ALA A 389 -21.77 -3.61 11.69
N GLU A 390 -21.56 -2.40 11.17
CA GLU A 390 -22.06 -1.16 11.75
C GLU A 390 -23.60 -1.13 11.77
N ALA A 391 -24.26 -1.47 10.65
CA ALA A 391 -25.71 -1.56 10.55
C ALA A 391 -26.29 -2.61 11.54
N ALA A 392 -25.64 -3.78 11.65
CA ALA A 392 -26.07 -4.81 12.60
C ALA A 392 -25.89 -4.37 14.06
N ALA A 393 -24.83 -3.63 14.37
CA ALA A 393 -24.58 -3.08 15.70
C ALA A 393 -25.62 -2.00 16.07
N GLU A 394 -26.03 -1.18 15.11
CA GLU A 394 -27.07 -0.15 15.28
C GLU A 394 -28.43 -0.80 15.52
N GLU A 395 -28.82 -1.82 14.73
CA GLU A 395 -30.04 -2.60 14.95
C GLU A 395 -30.06 -3.28 16.34
N GLU A 396 -28.92 -3.85 16.77
CA GLU A 396 -28.82 -4.47 18.09
C GLU A 396 -28.93 -3.44 19.23
N ALA A 397 -28.33 -2.25 19.05
CA ALA A 397 -28.45 -1.16 20.00
C ALA A 397 -29.90 -0.69 20.14
N ASP A 398 -30.60 -0.49 19.02
CA ASP A 398 -31.99 -0.12 18.97
C ASP A 398 -32.89 -1.19 19.60
N ARG A 399 -32.61 -2.47 19.34
CA ARG A 399 -33.32 -3.58 19.97
C ARG A 399 -33.15 -3.54 21.49
N LYS A 400 -31.92 -3.34 21.98
CA LYS A 400 -31.66 -3.23 23.43
C LYS A 400 -32.34 -2.03 24.09
N ILE A 401 -32.46 -0.93 23.37
CA ILE A 401 -33.20 0.27 23.83
C ILE A 401 -34.69 -0.07 23.95
N ARG A 402 -35.31 -0.66 22.91
CA ARG A 402 -36.73 -1.09 22.93
C ARG A 402 -37.02 -2.08 24.03
N GLU A 403 -36.17 -3.10 24.22
CA GLU A 403 -36.31 -4.07 25.31
C GLU A 403 -36.27 -3.40 26.70
N LYS A 404 -35.39 -2.40 26.90
CA LYS A 404 -35.35 -1.63 28.16
C LYS A 404 -36.57 -0.77 28.37
N GLU A 405 -37.10 -0.13 27.33
CA GLU A 405 -38.32 0.67 27.38
C GLU A 405 -39.56 -0.20 27.70
N GLU A 406 -39.69 -1.37 27.05
CA GLU A 406 -40.76 -2.32 27.32
C GLU A 406 -40.67 -2.85 28.74
N ALA A 407 -39.47 -3.20 29.22
CA ALA A 407 -39.29 -3.65 30.60
C ALA A 407 -39.61 -2.54 31.62
N ALA A 408 -39.27 -1.28 31.32
CA ALA A 408 -39.64 -0.14 32.15
C ALA A 408 -41.14 0.14 32.11
N ALA A 409 -41.79 0.01 30.97
CA ALA A 409 -43.26 0.16 30.82
C ALA A 409 -43.99 -0.94 31.58
N LYS A 410 -43.58 -2.21 31.48
CA LYS A 410 -44.14 -3.33 32.28
C LYS A 410 -44.00 -3.08 33.77
N LYS A 411 -42.85 -2.60 34.25
CA LYS A 411 -42.67 -2.27 35.69
C LYS A 411 -43.57 -1.12 36.14
N ARG A 412 -43.80 -0.11 35.27
CA ARG A 412 -44.74 0.98 35.59
C ARG A 412 -46.18 0.47 35.67
N LEU A 413 -46.59 -0.36 34.70
CA LEU A 413 -47.95 -0.95 34.71
C LEU A 413 -48.18 -1.79 35.95
N GLN A 414 -47.24 -2.66 36.32
CA GLN A 414 -47.31 -3.49 37.52
C GLN A 414 -47.39 -2.66 38.81
N LYS A 415 -46.66 -1.53 38.88
CA LYS A 415 -46.79 -0.61 40.02
C LYS A 415 -48.18 0.05 40.10
N LEU A 416 -48.75 0.45 38.97
CA LEU A 416 -50.09 1.00 38.92
C LEU A 416 -51.15 -0.01 39.34
N GLU A 417 -51.09 -1.24 38.85
CA GLU A 417 -51.97 -2.35 39.25
C GLU A 417 -51.86 -2.66 40.75
N ASP A 418 -50.66 -2.68 41.31
CA ASP A 418 -50.43 -2.87 42.73
C ASP A 418 -50.98 -1.71 43.59
N GLU A 419 -50.86 -0.47 43.12
CA GLU A 419 -51.45 0.71 43.77
C GLU A 419 -52.97 0.69 43.72
N GLU A 420 -53.57 0.32 42.58
CA GLU A 420 -55.02 0.15 42.46
C GLU A 420 -55.51 -0.98 43.37
N ARG A 421 -54.85 -2.12 43.40
CA ARG A 421 -55.21 -3.24 44.32
C ARG A 421 -55.14 -2.83 45.78
N ARG A 422 -54.11 -2.08 46.19
CA ARG A 422 -53.97 -1.52 47.54
C ARG A 422 -55.09 -0.49 47.82
N ARG A 423 -55.50 0.26 46.85
CA ARG A 423 -56.58 1.23 46.99
C ARG A 423 -57.93 0.56 47.12
N GLN A 424 -58.21 -0.51 46.37
CA GLN A 424 -59.39 -1.33 46.50
C GLN A 424 -59.46 -2.04 47.87
N GLN A 425 -58.34 -2.63 48.28
CA GLN A 425 -58.28 -3.26 49.64
C GLN A 425 -58.58 -2.26 50.78
N LYS A 426 -58.01 -1.05 50.70
CA LYS A 426 -58.31 0.01 51.69
C LYS A 426 -59.78 0.43 51.69
N LEU A 427 -60.41 0.49 50.50
CA LEU A 427 -61.84 0.76 50.42
C LEU A 427 -62.71 -0.36 50.97
N GLU A 428 -62.36 -1.61 50.69
CA GLU A 428 -63.02 -2.80 51.27
C GLU A 428 -62.88 -2.87 52.79
N ASP A 429 -61.69 -2.67 53.33
CA ASP A 429 -61.43 -2.60 54.76
C ASP A 429 -62.22 -1.46 55.43
N GLN A 430 -62.29 -0.27 54.80
CA GLN A 430 -63.13 0.83 55.30
C GLN A 430 -64.61 0.52 55.26
N ALA A 431 -65.08 -0.17 54.25
CA ALA A 431 -66.45 -0.59 54.12
C ALA A 431 -66.79 -1.69 55.19
N LEU A 432 -65.85 -2.63 55.42
CA LEU A 432 -65.98 -3.68 56.43
C LEU A 432 -66.06 -3.07 57.85
N ARG A 433 -65.12 -2.18 58.20
CA ARG A 433 -65.12 -1.46 59.49
C ARG A 433 -66.39 -0.60 59.67
N LYS A 434 -66.96 -0.04 58.60
CA LYS A 434 -68.16 0.71 58.66
C LYS A 434 -69.36 -0.18 58.91
N LYS A 435 -69.40 -1.40 58.35
CA LYS A 435 -70.43 -2.43 58.64
C LYS A 435 -70.30 -2.93 60.03
N GLU A 436 -69.11 -3.23 60.53
CA GLU A 436 -68.87 -3.69 61.95
C GLU A 436 -69.32 -2.62 62.94
N ARG A 437 -68.95 -1.34 62.72
CA ARG A 437 -69.47 -0.23 63.58
C ARG A 437 -70.99 -0.07 63.53
N GLN A 438 -71.62 -0.35 62.40
CA GLN A 438 -73.10 -0.32 62.31
C GLN A 438 -73.71 -1.50 63.03
N GLN A 439 -73.12 -2.72 62.96
CA GLN A 439 -73.58 -3.88 63.73
C GLN A 439 -73.36 -3.67 65.21
N GLU A 440 -72.19 -3.19 65.65
CA GLU A 440 -71.94 -2.87 67.06
C GLU A 440 -72.97 -1.85 67.62
N LYS A 441 -73.27 -0.79 66.83
CA LYS A 441 -74.29 0.18 67.18
C LYS A 441 -75.68 -0.46 67.27
N ALA A 442 -76.05 -1.32 66.32
CA ALA A 442 -77.32 -1.99 66.29
C ALA A 442 -77.48 -2.99 67.49
N GLU A 443 -76.38 -3.70 67.81
CA GLU A 443 -76.31 -4.60 68.99
C GLU A 443 -76.37 -3.79 70.29
N ALA A 444 -75.67 -2.66 70.42
CA ALA A 444 -75.75 -1.78 71.58
C ALA A 444 -77.15 -1.17 71.76
N ASP A 445 -77.78 -0.77 70.69
CA ASP A 445 -79.17 -0.27 70.72
C ASP A 445 -80.18 -1.41 71.05
N ALA A 446 -79.92 -2.61 70.54
CA ALA A 446 -80.73 -3.81 70.91
C ALA A 446 -80.52 -4.16 72.39
N ARG A 447 -79.30 -4.13 72.94
CA ARG A 447 -79.04 -4.30 74.39
C ARG A 447 -79.71 -3.21 75.21
N ARG A 448 -79.61 -1.95 74.85
CA ARG A 448 -80.35 -0.84 75.54
C ARG A 448 -81.85 -0.98 75.49
N ARG A 449 -82.42 -1.52 74.40
CA ARG A 449 -83.86 -1.87 74.36
C ARG A 449 -84.20 -3.03 75.23
N ALA A 450 -83.36 -4.10 75.29
CA ALA A 450 -83.57 -5.22 76.19
C ALA A 450 -83.47 -4.79 77.63
N ASP A 451 -82.41 -4.00 78.01
CA ASP A 451 -82.31 -3.44 79.38
C ASP A 451 -83.53 -2.56 79.78
N ARG A 452 -84.09 -1.80 78.84
CA ARG A 452 -85.28 -1.00 79.05
C ARG A 452 -86.52 -1.86 79.28
N ILE A 453 -86.68 -2.94 78.52
CA ILE A 453 -87.75 -3.88 78.65
C ILE A 453 -87.60 -4.63 80.00
N GLU A 454 -86.44 -5.03 80.40
CA GLU A 454 -86.15 -5.66 81.66
C GLU A 454 -86.39 -4.71 82.82
N ALA A 455 -86.01 -3.44 82.71
CA ALA A 455 -86.35 -2.43 83.74
C ALA A 455 -87.86 -2.11 83.81
N GLU A 456 -88.57 -2.11 82.69
CA GLU A 456 -90.02 -1.99 82.69
C GLU A 456 -90.72 -3.24 83.29
N LEU A 457 -90.25 -4.46 83.03
CA LEU A 457 -90.71 -5.71 83.64
C LEU A 457 -90.45 -5.73 85.11
N LEU A 458 -89.25 -5.27 85.57
CA LEU A 458 -88.94 -5.13 86.99
C LEU A 458 -89.83 -4.08 87.68
N ALA A 459 -90.14 -2.97 87.00
CA ALA A 459 -91.08 -1.94 87.56
C ALA A 459 -92.50 -2.46 87.61
N VAL A 460 -92.94 -3.25 86.64
CA VAL A 460 -94.31 -3.90 86.73
C VAL A 460 -94.26 -4.99 87.76
N GLY A 461 -93.23 -5.77 87.90
CA GLY A 461 -93.07 -6.77 88.98
C GLY A 461 -93.09 -6.14 90.38
N ALA A 462 -92.42 -5.01 90.59
CA ALA A 462 -92.47 -4.27 91.84
C ALA A 462 -93.86 -3.65 92.13
N SER A 463 -94.58 -3.25 91.09
CA SER A 463 -95.93 -2.71 91.27
C SER A 463 -96.96 -3.83 91.60
N VAL A 464 -96.73 -5.05 91.14
CA VAL A 464 -97.57 -6.23 91.49
C VAL A 464 -97.25 -6.71 92.88
N LEU A 465 -96.04 -6.68 93.34
CA LEU A 465 -95.63 -7.03 94.70
C LEU A 465 -96.15 -6.03 95.75
N THR A 466 -96.14 -4.69 95.38
CA THR A 466 -96.72 -3.69 96.30
C THR A 466 -98.21 -3.73 96.33
N ARG A 467 -98.93 -4.15 95.30
CA ARG A 467 -100.41 -4.40 95.38
C ARG A 467 -100.74 -5.68 96.08
N GLY A 468 -99.87 -6.73 96.00
CA GLY A 468 -100.10 -7.99 96.70
C GLY A 468 -99.87 -7.86 98.23
N LEU A 469 -98.96 -7.05 98.69
CA LEU A 469 -98.67 -6.78 100.10
C LEU A 469 -99.69 -5.84 100.71
N LEU A 470 -100.38 -4.95 100.02
CA LEU A 470 -101.45 -4.13 100.51
C LEU A 470 -102.76 -4.86 100.58
N GLY A 471 -102.96 -5.98 99.87
CA GLY A 471 -104.16 -6.85 99.96
C GLY A 471 -104.11 -7.83 101.15
N VAL A 472 -102.87 -8.13 101.60
CA VAL A 472 -102.77 -9.08 102.84
C VAL A 472 -102.85 -8.34 104.18
N LEU A 473 -102.47 -6.96 104.14
CA LEU A 473 -102.61 -6.20 105.43
C LEU A 473 -103.94 -5.61 105.64
N GLN A 474 -104.94 -5.71 104.77
CA GLN A 474 -106.33 -5.31 105.01
C GLN A 474 -107.28 -6.41 105.49
N ASN A 475 -106.75 -7.62 105.48
CA ASN A 475 -107.63 -8.78 106.00
C ASN A 475 -107.25 -9.34 107.38
N GLN A 476 -106.40 -8.65 108.15
CA GLN A 476 -106.15 -9.03 109.54
C GLN A 476 -106.60 -8.00 110.59
N SER A 477 -107.46 -7.11 110.14
CA SER A 477 -108.13 -6.29 111.21
C SER A 477 -109.67 -6.38 111.18
N LYS A 478 -110.12 -7.57 111.11
CA LYS A 478 -111.46 -7.89 111.63
C LYS A 478 -111.50 -9.34 111.90
N LYS A 479 -111.04 -9.65 112.97
CA LYS A 479 -111.44 -10.44 114.12
C LYS A 479 -110.33 -10.59 115.08
#